data_610f6187d619ed48649526e534fb3621
#
_entry.id   610f6187d619ed48649526e534fb3621
#
_cell.length_a   1.000
_cell.length_b   1.000
_cell.length_c   1.000
_cell.angle_alpha   90.00
_cell.angle_beta   90.00
_cell.angle_gamma   90.00
#
_symmetry.space_group_name_H-M   'P 1'
#
loop_
_entity.id
_entity.type
_entity.pdbx_description
1 polymer ?
#
loop_
_entity_poly.entity_id
_entity_poly.type
_entity_poly.pdbx_seq_one_letter_code
_entity_poly.pdbx_strand_id
1 'polypeptide(L)'
;VQSKYGLLTDAPRNGAVDGFPVSIYSNGVFLGLYTFNIPKDEWQFAMDGDNPNHIVFCGEDTDPAGLFHEPANLDSWSIEVGEESDETLAKFNRLVDFIMNSSDEAFMADMDQYLNLDAVINYYLLAEFGYMPDNVGKNMLVVTYDGLVWYPSLYDLDTTWGVDYKGEYVYDYQNTPVNLTANNLFDRLMQLYPKEVAQRYFELREEILTKENIMNLFNEFRAEIPAPLFALDGLRWGDGLLRTHSDLPGYD
;
A
#
# COMPACT_ATOMS: atom_id res chain seq x y z
N VAL A 1 -10.90 -2.27 5.52
CA VAL A 1 -10.85 -1.49 6.76
C VAL A 1 -11.47 -0.13 6.53
N GLN A 2 -10.98 0.69 5.61
CA GLN A 2 -11.49 2.05 5.36
C GLN A 2 -12.96 2.08 4.93
N SER A 3 -13.43 1.15 4.10
CA SER A 3 -14.83 1.08 3.71
C SER A 3 -15.79 0.86 4.90
N LYS A 4 -15.33 0.16 5.95
CA LYS A 4 -16.10 -0.13 7.15
C LYS A 4 -16.00 0.97 8.21
N TYR A 5 -14.84 1.59 8.37
CA TYR A 5 -14.56 2.54 9.44
C TYR A 5 -14.51 4.01 8.98
N GLY A 6 -14.73 4.26 7.68
CA GLY A 6 -14.71 5.59 7.08
C GLY A 6 -13.30 6.08 6.76
N LEU A 7 -13.23 7.37 6.44
CA LEU A 7 -11.96 8.03 6.17
C LEU A 7 -11.16 8.18 7.47
N LEU A 8 -9.90 7.75 7.44
CA LEU A 8 -8.96 7.88 8.55
C LEU A 8 -8.03 9.09 8.39
N THR A 9 -8.20 9.84 7.30
CA THR A 9 -7.40 11.02 6.96
C THR A 9 -8.28 12.06 6.29
N ASP A 10 -7.76 13.27 6.09
CA ASP A 10 -8.43 14.35 5.36
C ASP A 10 -8.35 14.21 3.84
N ALA A 11 -7.82 13.09 3.33
CA ALA A 11 -7.80 12.83 1.90
C ALA A 11 -9.22 12.86 1.31
N PRO A 12 -9.43 13.48 0.14
CA PRO A 12 -10.75 13.55 -0.49
C PRO A 12 -11.37 12.18 -0.79
N ARG A 13 -10.53 11.17 -0.96
CA ARG A 13 -10.93 9.79 -1.19
C ARG A 13 -9.99 8.81 -0.47
N ASN A 14 -10.52 7.62 -0.11
CA ASN A 14 -9.74 6.58 0.55
C ASN A 14 -8.55 6.07 -0.27
N GLY A 15 -8.74 5.86 -1.58
CA GLY A 15 -7.72 5.26 -2.44
C GLY A 15 -7.26 3.86 -2.00
N ALA A 16 -8.02 3.20 -1.12
CA ALA A 16 -7.64 1.88 -0.62
C ALA A 16 -7.84 0.82 -1.71
N VAL A 17 -6.96 -0.18 -1.71
CA VAL A 17 -7.16 -1.40 -2.50
C VAL A 17 -8.51 -2.01 -2.11
N ASP A 18 -9.34 -2.28 -3.10
CA ASP A 18 -10.64 -2.90 -2.94
C ASP A 18 -10.81 -4.01 -4.00
N GLY A 19 -11.55 -5.04 -3.65
CA GLY A 19 -11.78 -6.16 -4.53
C GLY A 19 -12.71 -7.18 -3.91
N PHE A 20 -13.08 -8.15 -4.71
CA PHE A 20 -13.94 -9.24 -4.28
C PHE A 20 -13.51 -10.57 -4.91
N PRO A 21 -13.77 -11.71 -4.25
CA PRO A 21 -13.39 -13.02 -4.77
C PRO A 21 -14.24 -13.38 -5.99
N VAL A 22 -13.59 -13.95 -6.99
CA VAL A 22 -14.21 -14.45 -8.21
C VAL A 22 -13.78 -15.88 -8.52
N SER A 23 -14.66 -16.66 -9.13
CA SER A 23 -14.31 -17.96 -9.70
C SER A 23 -14.16 -17.83 -11.22
N ILE A 24 -13.02 -18.25 -11.75
CA ILE A 24 -12.74 -18.18 -13.19
C ILE A 24 -13.00 -19.52 -13.86
N TYR A 25 -13.69 -19.47 -14.99
CA TYR A 25 -13.94 -20.63 -15.87
C TYR A 25 -13.49 -20.29 -17.29
N SER A 26 -12.80 -21.23 -17.94
CA SER A 26 -12.51 -21.15 -19.36
C SER A 26 -13.07 -22.39 -20.07
N ASN A 27 -13.91 -22.17 -21.09
CA ASN A 27 -14.58 -23.25 -21.81
C ASN A 27 -15.30 -24.28 -20.91
N GLY A 28 -15.89 -23.81 -19.82
CA GLY A 28 -16.57 -24.65 -18.82
C GLY A 28 -15.67 -25.37 -17.83
N VAL A 29 -14.36 -25.17 -17.91
CA VAL A 29 -13.37 -25.72 -16.96
C VAL A 29 -13.08 -24.70 -15.88
N PHE A 30 -13.23 -25.08 -14.61
CA PHE A 30 -12.87 -24.26 -13.47
C PHE A 30 -11.36 -24.05 -13.43
N LEU A 31 -10.91 -22.80 -13.43
CA LEU A 31 -9.48 -22.45 -13.37
C LEU A 31 -9.01 -22.14 -11.95
N GLY A 32 -9.87 -21.68 -11.08
CA GLY A 32 -9.53 -21.39 -9.69
C GLY A 32 -10.32 -20.24 -9.10
N LEU A 33 -10.01 -19.93 -7.84
CA LEU A 33 -10.44 -18.74 -7.13
C LEU A 33 -9.42 -17.63 -7.31
N TYR A 34 -9.89 -16.45 -7.62
CA TYR A 34 -9.09 -15.25 -7.83
C TYR A 34 -9.73 -14.08 -7.12
N THR A 35 -9.03 -12.97 -7.02
CA THR A 35 -9.59 -11.70 -6.56
C THR A 35 -9.68 -10.74 -7.75
N PHE A 36 -10.86 -10.15 -7.96
CA PHE A 36 -11.00 -9.03 -8.86
C PHE A 36 -10.69 -7.75 -8.09
N ASN A 37 -9.60 -7.10 -8.42
CA ASN A 37 -9.14 -5.88 -7.76
C ASN A 37 -9.42 -4.65 -8.62
N ILE A 38 -9.66 -3.52 -7.97
CA ILE A 38 -9.67 -2.22 -8.63
C ILE A 38 -8.24 -1.90 -9.06
N PRO A 39 -8.00 -1.52 -10.33
CA PRO A 39 -6.69 -1.09 -10.79
C PRO A 39 -6.26 0.23 -10.14
N LYS A 40 -4.94 0.47 -10.09
CA LYS A 40 -4.34 1.70 -9.56
C LYS A 40 -4.47 2.87 -10.57
N ASP A 41 -5.69 3.30 -10.83
CA ASP A 41 -6.03 4.35 -11.79
C ASP A 41 -6.95 5.43 -11.18
N GLU A 42 -7.48 6.34 -12.01
CA GLU A 42 -8.35 7.41 -11.55
C GLU A 42 -9.60 6.91 -10.80
N TRP A 43 -10.06 5.70 -11.05
CA TRP A 43 -11.25 5.13 -10.38
C TRP A 43 -11.00 4.87 -8.90
N GLN A 44 -9.81 4.35 -8.56
CA GLN A 44 -9.44 4.08 -7.18
C GLN A 44 -9.51 5.35 -6.32
N PHE A 45 -9.13 6.48 -6.91
CA PHE A 45 -9.01 7.76 -6.22
C PHE A 45 -10.16 8.72 -6.51
N ALA A 46 -11.11 8.36 -7.38
CA ALA A 46 -12.15 9.24 -7.91
C ALA A 46 -11.57 10.55 -8.47
N MET A 47 -10.49 10.41 -9.22
CA MET A 47 -9.78 11.51 -9.88
C MET A 47 -10.33 11.77 -11.28
N ASP A 48 -10.05 12.96 -11.78
CA ASP A 48 -10.21 13.37 -13.17
C ASP A 48 -8.82 13.35 -13.81
N GLY A 49 -8.57 12.40 -14.73
CA GLY A 49 -7.28 12.25 -15.40
C GLY A 49 -6.87 13.44 -16.27
N ASP A 50 -7.82 14.29 -16.67
CA ASP A 50 -7.56 15.53 -17.40
C ASP A 50 -7.14 16.71 -16.48
N ASN A 51 -7.28 16.55 -15.17
CA ASN A 51 -6.87 17.57 -14.21
C ASN A 51 -5.37 17.46 -13.91
N PRO A 52 -4.55 18.46 -14.28
CA PRO A 52 -3.08 18.40 -14.14
C PRO A 52 -2.59 18.38 -12.66
N ASN A 53 -3.49 18.52 -11.71
CA ASN A 53 -3.19 18.45 -10.27
C ASN A 53 -3.63 17.13 -9.63
N HIS A 54 -4.39 16.29 -10.35
CA HIS A 54 -4.71 14.95 -9.91
C HIS A 54 -3.59 14.01 -10.36
N ILE A 55 -2.75 13.61 -9.42
CA ILE A 55 -1.55 12.84 -9.75
C ILE A 55 -1.41 11.68 -8.77
N VAL A 56 -1.05 10.51 -9.29
CA VAL A 56 -0.69 9.33 -8.50
C VAL A 56 0.64 8.80 -9.02
N PHE A 57 1.64 8.76 -8.15
CA PHE A 57 2.88 8.02 -8.36
C PHE A 57 2.83 6.68 -7.66
N CYS A 58 3.42 5.65 -8.27
CA CYS A 58 3.64 4.35 -7.67
C CYS A 58 5.13 4.04 -7.62
N GLY A 59 5.63 3.64 -6.45
CA GLY A 59 7.01 3.16 -6.33
C GLY A 59 7.16 1.80 -7.00
N GLU A 60 8.13 1.69 -7.90
CA GLU A 60 8.43 0.46 -8.66
C GLU A 60 9.59 -0.31 -8.05
N ASP A 61 10.45 0.36 -7.29
CA ASP A 61 11.62 -0.25 -6.66
C ASP A 61 11.91 0.31 -5.27
N THR A 62 12.77 -0.37 -4.51
CA THR A 62 13.33 0.05 -3.23
C THR A 62 14.76 0.57 -3.38
N ASP A 63 15.07 1.15 -4.52
CA ASP A 63 16.33 1.85 -4.78
C ASP A 63 16.40 3.21 -4.04
N PRO A 64 17.52 3.95 -4.10
CA PRO A 64 17.63 5.23 -3.40
C PRO A 64 16.55 6.25 -3.77
N ALA A 65 16.08 6.30 -5.02
CA ALA A 65 15.02 7.21 -5.44
C ALA A 65 13.65 6.76 -4.93
N GLY A 66 13.36 5.44 -4.93
CA GLY A 66 12.14 4.85 -4.34
C GLY A 66 12.08 5.02 -2.83
N LEU A 67 13.23 5.15 -2.17
CA LEU A 67 13.34 5.37 -0.72
C LEU A 67 13.52 6.85 -0.31
N PHE A 68 13.30 7.79 -1.20
CA PHE A 68 13.49 9.23 -0.95
C PHE A 68 14.89 9.63 -0.48
N HIS A 69 15.94 8.95 -0.96
CA HIS A 69 17.34 9.32 -0.74
C HIS A 69 17.95 10.05 -1.94
N GLU A 70 17.30 10.00 -3.09
CA GLU A 70 17.64 10.70 -4.32
C GLU A 70 16.38 11.30 -4.96
N PRO A 71 16.51 12.28 -5.88
CA PRO A 71 15.36 12.78 -6.63
C PRO A 71 14.62 11.67 -7.37
N ALA A 72 13.30 11.75 -7.38
CA ALA A 72 12.47 10.81 -8.11
C ALA A 72 12.75 10.85 -9.61
N ASN A 73 12.71 9.70 -10.23
CA ASN A 73 12.83 9.48 -11.66
C ASN A 73 11.82 8.42 -12.12
N LEU A 74 11.59 8.30 -13.43
CA LEU A 74 10.58 7.40 -14.00
C LEU A 74 11.04 5.93 -14.09
N ASP A 75 12.28 5.61 -13.74
CA ASP A 75 12.73 4.21 -13.58
C ASP A 75 12.31 3.65 -12.21
N SER A 76 12.28 4.51 -11.18
CA SER A 76 11.93 4.16 -9.80
C SER A 76 10.48 4.43 -9.44
N TRP A 77 9.78 5.29 -10.20
CA TRP A 77 8.40 5.71 -9.98
C TRP A 77 7.61 5.73 -11.29
N SER A 78 6.50 5.01 -11.36
CA SER A 78 5.52 5.13 -12.45
C SER A 78 4.46 6.19 -12.13
N ILE A 79 3.86 6.78 -13.17
CA ILE A 79 2.71 7.68 -13.05
C ILE A 79 1.46 6.88 -13.41
N GLU A 80 0.57 6.68 -12.44
CA GLU A 80 -0.66 5.91 -12.60
C GLU A 80 -1.85 6.81 -12.97
N VAL A 81 -1.84 8.05 -12.48
CA VAL A 81 -2.80 9.11 -12.85
C VAL A 81 -2.03 10.40 -13.10
N GLY A 82 -2.40 11.12 -14.14
CA GLY A 82 -1.73 12.35 -14.58
C GLY A 82 -0.90 12.15 -15.86
N GLU A 83 -0.49 13.23 -16.45
CA GLU A 83 0.35 13.23 -17.67
C GLU A 83 1.81 12.94 -17.31
N GLU A 84 2.46 12.03 -18.05
CA GLU A 84 3.89 11.85 -17.98
C GLU A 84 4.62 13.04 -18.61
N SER A 85 5.08 13.95 -17.73
CA SER A 85 5.72 15.20 -18.15
C SER A 85 6.75 15.66 -17.11
N ASP A 86 7.68 16.53 -17.56
CA ASP A 86 8.65 17.17 -16.67
C ASP A 86 7.95 18.01 -15.58
N GLU A 87 6.78 18.57 -15.87
CA GLU A 87 6.00 19.35 -14.90
C GLU A 87 5.43 18.45 -13.80
N THR A 88 4.85 17.32 -14.17
CA THR A 88 4.32 16.32 -13.21
C THR A 88 5.43 15.78 -12.31
N LEU A 89 6.56 15.41 -12.90
CA LEU A 89 7.73 14.95 -12.15
C LEU A 89 8.31 16.05 -11.24
N ALA A 90 8.29 17.32 -11.68
CA ALA A 90 8.76 18.45 -10.87
C ALA A 90 7.85 18.69 -9.63
N LYS A 91 6.54 18.52 -9.75
CA LYS A 91 5.60 18.59 -8.61
C LYS A 91 5.94 17.52 -7.57
N PHE A 92 6.21 16.30 -8.00
CA PHE A 92 6.63 15.22 -7.10
C PHE A 92 8.02 15.47 -6.51
N ASN A 93 8.99 15.91 -7.31
CA ASN A 93 10.32 16.22 -6.82
C ASN A 93 10.35 17.41 -5.84
N ARG A 94 9.36 18.30 -5.84
CA ARG A 94 9.19 19.30 -4.77
C ARG A 94 8.96 18.63 -3.42
N LEU A 95 8.13 17.56 -3.37
CA LEU A 95 7.95 16.76 -2.16
C LEU A 95 9.24 16.03 -1.78
N VAL A 96 9.88 15.36 -2.74
CA VAL A 96 11.10 14.58 -2.51
C VAL A 96 12.21 15.48 -1.95
N ASP A 97 12.40 16.67 -2.53
CA ASP A 97 13.37 17.67 -2.05
C ASP A 97 13.07 18.11 -0.61
N PHE A 98 11.81 18.33 -0.28
CA PHE A 98 11.38 18.66 1.08
C PHE A 98 11.74 17.53 2.07
N ILE A 99 11.47 16.27 1.72
CA ILE A 99 11.80 15.12 2.55
C ILE A 99 13.32 15.00 2.73
N MET A 100 14.10 15.18 1.67
CA MET A 100 15.54 15.00 1.67
C MET A 100 16.31 16.13 2.36
N ASN A 101 15.93 17.37 2.10
CA ASN A 101 16.80 18.52 2.31
C ASN A 101 16.28 19.56 3.31
N SER A 102 15.03 19.50 3.78
CA SER A 102 14.54 20.42 4.79
C SER A 102 15.22 20.16 6.16
N SER A 103 15.49 21.21 6.92
CA SER A 103 15.90 21.04 8.32
C SER A 103 14.78 20.41 9.15
N ASP A 104 15.09 19.85 10.30
CA ASP A 104 14.06 19.23 11.18
C ASP A 104 13.00 20.25 11.62
N GLU A 105 13.41 21.48 11.89
CA GLU A 105 12.51 22.58 12.24
C GLU A 105 11.58 22.93 11.07
N ALA A 106 12.11 23.01 9.84
CA ALA A 106 11.32 23.29 8.64
C ALA A 106 10.39 22.11 8.31
N PHE A 107 10.87 20.87 8.46
CA PHE A 107 10.04 19.70 8.24
C PHE A 107 8.84 19.67 9.19
N MET A 108 9.02 19.96 10.47
CA MET A 108 7.91 20.05 11.42
C MET A 108 6.99 21.25 11.20
N ALA A 109 7.53 22.38 10.77
CA ALA A 109 6.74 23.61 10.60
C ALA A 109 5.91 23.62 9.31
N ASP A 110 6.41 23.00 8.24
CA ASP A 110 5.82 23.11 6.90
C ASP A 110 5.24 21.76 6.38
N MET A 111 5.21 20.72 7.23
CA MET A 111 4.75 19.36 6.86
C MET A 111 3.40 19.38 6.13
N ASP A 112 2.44 20.13 6.63
CA ASP A 112 1.07 20.24 6.11
C ASP A 112 0.96 20.89 4.72
N GLN A 113 2.03 21.55 4.24
CA GLN A 113 2.13 22.10 2.89
C GLN A 113 2.62 21.10 1.86
N TYR A 114 3.10 19.93 2.29
CA TYR A 114 3.69 18.90 1.44
C TYR A 114 3.05 17.53 1.64
N LEU A 115 2.75 17.15 2.86
CA LEU A 115 2.24 15.82 3.23
C LEU A 115 1.13 15.94 4.27
N ASN A 116 0.15 15.07 4.16
CA ASN A 116 -0.80 14.87 5.25
C ASN A 116 -0.17 13.94 6.30
N LEU A 117 0.12 14.48 7.47
CA LEU A 117 0.81 13.75 8.55
C LEU A 117 0.02 12.52 9.00
N ASP A 118 -1.31 12.63 9.12
CA ASP A 118 -2.15 11.51 9.55
C ASP A 118 -2.12 10.36 8.53
N ALA A 119 -2.07 10.69 7.23
CA ALA A 119 -1.92 9.70 6.18
C ALA A 119 -0.55 8.99 6.25
N VAL A 120 0.52 9.74 6.50
CA VAL A 120 1.87 9.16 6.66
C VAL A 120 1.95 8.25 7.88
N ILE A 121 1.41 8.68 9.03
CA ILE A 121 1.36 7.87 10.25
C ILE A 121 0.53 6.60 10.03
N ASN A 122 -0.65 6.71 9.44
CA ASN A 122 -1.52 5.56 9.18
C ASN A 122 -0.88 4.57 8.20
N TYR A 123 -0.21 5.06 7.14
CA TYR A 123 0.55 4.22 6.22
C TYR A 123 1.63 3.43 6.96
N TYR A 124 2.48 4.13 7.71
CA TYR A 124 3.55 3.53 8.49
C TYR A 124 3.04 2.44 9.45
N LEU A 125 2.01 2.77 10.23
CA LEU A 125 1.46 1.84 11.22
C LEU A 125 0.78 0.62 10.58
N LEU A 126 0.11 0.79 9.44
CA LEU A 126 -0.51 -0.32 8.72
C LEU A 126 0.53 -1.23 8.06
N ALA A 127 1.59 -0.67 7.49
CA ALA A 127 2.67 -1.43 6.88
C ALA A 127 3.45 -2.25 7.93
N GLU A 128 3.73 -1.67 9.10
CA GLU A 128 4.31 -2.41 10.23
C GLU A 128 3.36 -3.49 10.76
N PHE A 129 2.08 -3.14 10.97
CA PHE A 129 1.09 -4.07 11.50
C PHE A 129 0.84 -5.26 10.57
N GLY A 130 0.74 -5.03 9.27
CA GLY A 130 0.52 -6.04 8.25
C GLY A 130 1.79 -6.79 7.86
N TYR A 131 2.95 -6.40 8.40
CA TYR A 131 4.26 -6.89 7.98
C TYR A 131 4.40 -6.83 6.46
N MET A 132 4.55 -5.63 5.92
CA MET A 132 4.52 -5.33 4.48
C MET A 132 5.90 -4.90 3.96
N PRO A 133 6.86 -5.83 3.79
CA PRO A 133 8.24 -5.48 3.42
C PRO A 133 8.35 -4.89 2.01
N ASP A 134 7.45 -5.21 1.11
CA ASP A 134 7.43 -4.66 -0.25
C ASP A 134 6.91 -3.21 -0.29
N ASN A 135 6.20 -2.75 0.77
CA ASN A 135 5.63 -1.41 0.83
C ASN A 135 6.56 -0.38 1.51
N VAL A 136 7.85 -0.65 1.58
CA VAL A 136 8.86 0.31 2.11
C VAL A 136 9.14 1.44 1.11
N GLY A 137 9.08 1.15 -0.16
CA GLY A 137 9.25 2.08 -1.29
C GLY A 137 8.48 1.59 -2.52
N LYS A 138 8.72 0.35 -2.92
CA LYS A 138 7.93 -0.34 -3.93
C LYS A 138 6.47 -0.47 -3.47
N ASN A 139 5.53 -0.47 -4.41
CA ASN A 139 4.08 -0.57 -4.14
C ASN A 139 3.52 0.55 -3.23
N MET A 140 4.32 1.59 -2.96
CA MET A 140 3.84 2.79 -2.30
C MET A 140 3.18 3.71 -3.34
N LEU A 141 1.89 3.99 -3.20
CA LEU A 141 1.23 5.05 -3.94
C LEU A 141 1.39 6.37 -3.21
N VAL A 142 1.73 7.43 -3.94
CA VAL A 142 1.81 8.80 -3.41
C VAL A 142 0.88 9.68 -4.24
N VAL A 143 -0.17 10.17 -3.59
CA VAL A 143 -1.39 10.69 -4.22
C VAL A 143 -1.56 12.17 -3.91
N THR A 144 -1.91 12.98 -4.91
CA THR A 144 -2.29 14.38 -4.69
C THR A 144 -3.51 14.77 -5.51
N TYR A 145 -4.35 15.66 -4.94
CA TYR A 145 -5.54 16.22 -5.61
C TYR A 145 -5.36 17.69 -6.01
N ASP A 146 -4.31 18.32 -5.53
CA ASP A 146 -4.03 19.75 -5.76
C ASP A 146 -2.62 20.01 -6.33
N GLY A 147 -1.82 18.93 -6.46
CA GLY A 147 -0.43 19.03 -6.91
C GLY A 147 0.53 19.57 -5.84
N LEU A 148 0.09 19.75 -4.61
CA LEU A 148 0.85 20.36 -3.52
C LEU A 148 0.98 19.47 -2.30
N VAL A 149 -0.17 18.98 -1.76
CA VAL A 149 -0.23 18.11 -0.58
C VAL A 149 -0.40 16.67 -1.01
N TRP A 150 0.41 15.79 -0.47
CA TRP A 150 0.49 14.38 -0.86
C TRP A 150 0.05 13.45 0.26
N TYR A 151 -0.52 12.31 -0.15
CA TYR A 151 -1.06 11.27 0.72
C TYR A 151 -0.48 9.92 0.31
N PRO A 152 0.33 9.25 1.13
CA PRO A 152 0.75 7.88 0.84
C PRO A 152 -0.44 6.91 0.98
N SER A 153 -0.52 5.93 0.09
CA SER A 153 -1.50 4.86 0.09
C SER A 153 -0.86 3.52 -0.22
N LEU A 154 -1.41 2.44 0.34
CA LEU A 154 -0.93 1.08 0.16
C LEU A 154 -1.50 0.48 -1.13
N TYR A 155 -0.67 -0.27 -1.83
CA TYR A 155 -1.05 -1.05 -3.00
C TYR A 155 -0.31 -2.39 -3.01
N ASP A 156 -0.84 -3.39 -3.74
CA ASP A 156 -0.25 -4.71 -3.93
C ASP A 156 0.17 -5.39 -2.61
N LEU A 157 -0.83 -5.86 -1.87
CA LEU A 157 -0.66 -6.38 -0.52
C LEU A 157 -0.46 -7.91 -0.49
N ASP A 158 0.05 -8.51 -1.56
CA ASP A 158 0.28 -9.95 -1.67
C ASP A 158 1.44 -10.42 -0.77
N THR A 159 2.42 -9.56 -0.51
CA THR A 159 3.54 -9.82 0.42
C THR A 159 3.25 -9.33 1.83
N THR A 160 2.11 -9.70 2.40
CA THR A 160 1.72 -9.30 3.75
C THR A 160 1.57 -10.49 4.69
N TRP A 161 1.44 -10.22 5.98
CA TRP A 161 1.24 -11.24 7.02
C TRP A 161 2.34 -12.30 7.09
N GLY A 162 3.55 -11.96 6.67
CA GLY A 162 4.71 -12.83 6.72
C GLY A 162 4.91 -13.71 5.50
N VAL A 163 4.22 -13.41 4.41
CA VAL A 163 4.38 -14.10 3.11
C VAL A 163 5.27 -13.25 2.21
N ASP A 164 6.23 -13.86 1.54
CA ASP A 164 7.07 -13.22 0.53
C ASP A 164 6.46 -13.32 -0.89
N TYR A 165 7.13 -12.69 -1.87
CA TYR A 165 6.69 -12.67 -3.27
C TYR A 165 6.66 -14.06 -3.94
N LYS A 166 7.24 -15.09 -3.32
CA LYS A 166 7.17 -16.48 -3.78
C LYS A 166 6.00 -17.24 -3.16
N GLY A 167 5.26 -16.60 -2.26
CA GLY A 167 4.22 -17.23 -1.49
C GLY A 167 4.76 -18.11 -0.34
N GLU A 168 6.03 -17.93 0.04
CA GLU A 168 6.63 -18.63 1.16
C GLU A 168 6.40 -17.86 2.46
N TYR A 169 6.13 -18.59 3.55
CA TYR A 169 6.00 -17.97 4.86
C TYR A 169 7.39 -17.74 5.45
N VAL A 170 7.81 -16.50 5.51
CA VAL A 170 9.13 -16.08 5.98
C VAL A 170 9.09 -15.25 7.25
N TYR A 171 7.91 -15.10 7.87
CA TYR A 171 7.72 -14.23 9.02
C TYR A 171 8.50 -14.71 10.24
N ASP A 172 9.39 -13.87 10.70
CA ASP A 172 10.07 -14.00 11.99
C ASP A 172 10.03 -12.64 12.72
N TYR A 173 8.94 -12.40 13.45
CA TYR A 173 8.72 -11.15 14.17
C TYR A 173 9.81 -10.81 15.20
N GLN A 174 10.65 -11.77 15.58
CA GLN A 174 11.72 -11.55 16.54
C GLN A 174 13.02 -11.09 15.87
N ASN A 175 13.26 -11.48 14.63
CA ASN A 175 14.56 -11.30 13.99
C ASN A 175 14.48 -10.56 12.64
N THR A 176 13.30 -10.36 12.09
CA THR A 176 13.15 -9.76 10.77
C THR A 176 12.14 -8.60 10.82
N PRO A 177 12.59 -7.38 11.16
CA PRO A 177 11.72 -6.19 11.10
C PRO A 177 11.36 -5.85 9.65
N VAL A 178 10.25 -5.15 9.43
CA VAL A 178 9.88 -4.61 8.10
C VAL A 178 10.92 -3.62 7.58
N ASN A 179 11.61 -2.93 8.47
CA ASN A 179 12.64 -1.94 8.16
C ASN A 179 12.13 -0.73 7.36
N LEU A 180 10.92 -0.27 7.68
CA LEU A 180 10.31 0.91 7.04
C LEU A 180 11.19 2.17 7.13
N THR A 181 11.99 2.31 8.18
CA THR A 181 12.93 3.43 8.35
C THR A 181 14.13 3.40 7.40
N ALA A 182 14.24 2.40 6.52
CA ALA A 182 15.11 2.50 5.35
C ALA A 182 14.63 3.58 4.37
N ASN A 183 13.34 3.90 4.37
CA ASN A 183 12.77 5.00 3.62
C ASN A 183 12.93 6.30 4.43
N ASN A 184 13.51 7.33 3.81
CA ASN A 184 13.84 8.60 4.45
C ASN A 184 12.61 9.32 5.04
N LEU A 185 11.44 9.21 4.41
CA LEU A 185 10.20 9.76 4.96
C LEU A 185 9.86 9.15 6.32
N PHE A 186 9.96 7.83 6.44
CA PHE A 186 9.59 7.12 7.67
C PHE A 186 10.68 7.22 8.74
N ASP A 187 11.95 7.34 8.34
CA ASP A 187 13.04 7.63 9.29
C ASP A 187 12.80 8.99 9.95
N ARG A 188 12.52 10.02 9.16
CA ARG A 188 12.17 11.36 9.68
C ARG A 188 10.89 11.37 10.49
N LEU A 189 9.86 10.62 10.07
CA LEU A 189 8.64 10.45 10.85
C LEU A 189 8.94 9.95 12.26
N MET A 190 9.73 8.88 12.36
CA MET A 190 10.05 8.25 13.65
C MET A 190 10.99 9.09 14.52
N GLN A 191 11.85 9.91 13.92
CA GLN A 191 12.70 10.84 14.64
C GLN A 191 11.95 12.06 15.17
N LEU A 192 11.03 12.62 14.38
CA LEU A 192 10.42 13.93 14.67
C LEU A 192 9.02 13.84 15.28
N TYR A 193 8.25 12.76 14.99
CA TYR A 193 6.87 12.56 15.43
C TYR A 193 6.64 11.26 16.22
N PRO A 194 7.58 10.78 17.07
CA PRO A 194 7.42 9.49 17.75
C PRO A 194 6.22 9.46 18.72
N LYS A 195 5.81 10.61 19.25
CA LYS A 195 4.67 10.70 20.17
C LYS A 195 3.34 10.58 19.42
N GLU A 196 3.21 11.24 18.29
CA GLU A 196 2.05 11.21 17.41
C GLU A 196 1.85 9.79 16.85
N VAL A 197 2.93 9.15 16.40
CA VAL A 197 2.91 7.75 15.96
C VAL A 197 2.47 6.82 17.10
N ALA A 198 3.04 6.97 18.31
CA ALA A 198 2.67 6.16 19.46
C ALA A 198 1.22 6.38 19.88
N GLN A 199 0.75 7.63 19.93
CA GLN A 199 -0.63 7.97 20.24
C GLN A 199 -1.56 7.29 19.23
N ARG A 200 -1.32 7.47 17.94
CA ARG A 200 -2.14 6.89 16.87
C ARG A 200 -2.15 5.36 16.90
N TYR A 201 -1.02 4.74 17.21
CA TYR A 201 -0.94 3.29 17.40
C TYR A 201 -1.91 2.81 18.48
N PHE A 202 -1.93 3.45 19.65
CA PHE A 202 -2.84 3.05 20.73
C PHE A 202 -4.31 3.28 20.37
N GLU A 203 -4.66 4.40 19.72
CA GLU A 203 -6.02 4.65 19.22
C GLU A 203 -6.48 3.53 18.26
N LEU A 204 -5.63 3.20 17.27
CA LEU A 204 -5.94 2.13 16.32
C LEU A 204 -6.07 0.76 17.00
N ARG A 205 -5.22 0.48 18.00
CA ARG A 205 -5.25 -0.79 18.76
C ARG A 205 -6.49 -0.95 19.64
N GLU A 206 -7.01 0.14 20.17
CA GLU A 206 -8.21 0.11 21.01
C GLU A 206 -9.50 0.00 20.19
N GLU A 207 -9.55 0.56 18.99
CA GLU A 207 -10.79 0.69 18.22
C GLU A 207 -10.82 -0.20 16.95
N ILE A 208 -9.80 -0.13 16.11
CA ILE A 208 -9.81 -0.69 14.75
C ILE A 208 -8.98 -1.97 14.65
N LEU A 209 -7.71 -1.92 15.04
CA LEU A 209 -6.76 -3.02 14.93
C LEU A 209 -6.85 -3.99 16.10
N THR A 210 -8.07 -4.28 16.55
CA THR A 210 -8.32 -5.33 17.55
C THR A 210 -8.28 -6.69 16.90
N LYS A 211 -7.90 -7.73 17.67
CA LYS A 211 -7.94 -9.12 17.20
C LYS A 211 -9.33 -9.50 16.67
N GLU A 212 -10.38 -9.06 17.37
CA GLU A 212 -11.77 -9.38 17.01
C GLU A 212 -12.12 -8.76 15.64
N ASN A 213 -11.84 -7.48 15.43
CA ASN A 213 -12.13 -6.81 14.18
C ASN A 213 -11.36 -7.42 13.00
N ILE A 214 -10.07 -7.70 13.19
CA ILE A 214 -9.25 -8.33 12.17
C ILE A 214 -9.77 -9.71 11.80
N MET A 215 -10.07 -10.57 12.80
CA MET A 215 -10.64 -11.89 12.55
C MET A 215 -12.01 -11.82 11.88
N ASN A 216 -12.83 -10.83 12.23
CA ASN A 216 -14.13 -10.62 11.59
C ASN A 216 -13.98 -10.24 10.11
N LEU A 217 -13.03 -9.34 9.76
CA LEU A 217 -12.76 -8.99 8.37
C LEU A 217 -12.33 -10.21 7.53
N PHE A 218 -11.42 -11.04 8.04
CA PHE A 218 -11.05 -12.28 7.37
C PHE A 218 -12.23 -13.25 7.21
N ASN A 219 -13.06 -13.40 8.23
CA ASN A 219 -14.23 -14.27 8.18
C ASN A 219 -15.30 -13.74 7.24
N GLU A 220 -15.54 -12.42 7.21
CA GLU A 220 -16.47 -11.77 6.27
C GLU A 220 -16.01 -12.02 4.83
N PHE A 221 -14.75 -11.75 4.51
CA PHE A 221 -14.21 -12.01 3.17
C PHE A 221 -14.29 -13.48 2.76
N ARG A 222 -13.94 -14.38 3.69
CA ARG A 222 -14.06 -15.83 3.46
C ARG A 222 -15.49 -16.28 3.22
N ALA A 223 -16.47 -15.66 3.89
CA ALA A 223 -17.88 -16.01 3.74
C ALA A 223 -18.48 -15.63 2.37
N GLU A 224 -17.83 -14.73 1.64
CA GLU A 224 -18.20 -14.41 0.26
C GLU A 224 -17.95 -15.55 -0.72
N ILE A 225 -17.07 -16.50 -0.35
CA ILE A 225 -16.70 -17.64 -1.19
C ILE A 225 -17.50 -18.88 -0.75
N PRO A 226 -18.36 -19.44 -1.62
CA PRO A 226 -19.06 -20.68 -1.32
C PRO A 226 -18.09 -21.82 -0.97
N ALA A 227 -18.36 -22.54 0.13
CA ALA A 227 -17.49 -23.63 0.60
C ALA A 227 -17.14 -24.69 -0.48
N PRO A 228 -18.05 -25.10 -1.41
CA PRO A 228 -17.69 -26.00 -2.51
C PRO A 228 -16.62 -25.46 -3.45
N LEU A 229 -16.52 -24.13 -3.64
CA LEU A 229 -15.50 -23.54 -4.50
C LEU A 229 -14.11 -23.59 -3.87
N PHE A 230 -13.99 -23.43 -2.55
CA PHE A 230 -12.73 -23.68 -1.85
C PHE A 230 -12.25 -25.13 -2.02
N ALA A 231 -13.17 -26.10 -1.90
CA ALA A 231 -12.84 -27.49 -2.10
C ALA A 231 -12.40 -27.79 -3.54
N LEU A 232 -13.05 -27.17 -4.54
CA LEU A 232 -12.66 -27.28 -5.94
C LEU A 232 -11.30 -26.66 -6.24
N ASP A 233 -11.03 -25.51 -5.63
CA ASP A 233 -9.74 -24.81 -5.73
C ASP A 233 -8.62 -25.66 -5.12
N GLY A 234 -8.83 -26.21 -3.93
CA GLY A 234 -7.90 -27.15 -3.30
C GLY A 234 -7.66 -28.41 -4.12
N LEU A 235 -8.70 -28.98 -4.76
CA LEU A 235 -8.53 -30.13 -5.68
C LEU A 235 -7.72 -29.78 -6.93
N ARG A 236 -7.86 -28.56 -7.44
CA ARG A 236 -7.15 -28.12 -8.63
C ARG A 236 -5.69 -27.79 -8.35
N TRP A 237 -5.43 -27.09 -7.26
CA TRP A 237 -4.12 -26.51 -6.95
C TRP A 237 -3.42 -27.23 -5.77
N GLY A 238 -4.13 -28.16 -5.06
CA GLY A 238 -3.70 -28.87 -3.86
C GLY A 238 -3.93 -28.07 -2.58
N ASP A 239 -3.59 -28.67 -1.45
CA ASP A 239 -3.86 -28.12 -0.11
C ASP A 239 -2.85 -27.03 0.34
N GLY A 240 -1.89 -26.67 -0.49
CA GLY A 240 -0.91 -25.62 -0.18
C GLY A 240 -1.58 -24.23 -0.23
N LEU A 241 -1.61 -23.53 0.91
CA LEU A 241 -2.06 -22.13 0.98
C LEU A 241 -1.11 -21.20 0.24
N LEU A 242 0.17 -21.57 0.18
CA LEU A 242 1.24 -20.78 -0.40
C LEU A 242 1.91 -21.61 -1.49
N ARG A 243 2.00 -21.07 -2.69
CA ARG A 243 2.65 -21.72 -3.82
C ARG A 243 3.64 -20.79 -4.46
N THR A 244 4.76 -21.35 -4.82
CA THR A 244 5.73 -20.66 -5.66
C THR A 244 5.21 -20.61 -7.10
N HIS A 245 5.66 -19.64 -7.87
CA HIS A 245 5.37 -19.55 -9.31
C HIS A 245 5.75 -20.84 -10.07
N SER A 246 6.81 -21.53 -9.62
CA SER A 246 7.27 -22.80 -10.19
C SER A 246 6.29 -23.98 -10.02
N ASP A 247 5.34 -23.86 -9.09
CA ASP A 247 4.37 -24.91 -8.79
C ASP A 247 3.09 -24.79 -9.64
N LEU A 248 2.97 -23.74 -10.43
CA LEU A 248 1.83 -23.51 -11.31
C LEU A 248 2.02 -24.21 -12.66
N PRO A 249 1.12 -25.14 -13.05
CA PRO A 249 1.21 -25.78 -14.36
C PRO A 249 1.11 -24.76 -15.49
N GLY A 250 2.11 -24.74 -16.38
CA GLY A 250 2.12 -23.88 -17.57
C GLY A 250 2.77 -22.50 -17.36
N TYR A 251 3.51 -22.31 -16.28
CA TYR A 251 4.41 -21.19 -16.04
C TYR A 251 5.85 -21.64 -16.35
N ASP A 252 6.13 -21.96 -17.60
CA ASP A 252 7.49 -22.17 -18.13
C ASP A 252 7.85 -21.05 -19.12
#